data_99dfef011fd101c99aae2b7a02909e77
#
_entry.id   99dfef011fd101c99aae2b7a02909e77
#
_cell.length_a   1.000
_cell.length_b   1.000
_cell.length_c   1.000
_cell.angle_alpha   90.00
_cell.angle_beta   90.00
_cell.angle_gamma   90.00
#
_symmetry.space_group_name_H-M   'P 1'
#
loop_
_entity.id
_entity.type
_entity.pdbx_description
1 polymer ?
#
loop_
_entity_poly.entity_id
_entity_poly.type
_entity_poly.pdbx_seq_one_letter_code
_entity_poly.pdbx_strand_id
1 'polypeptide(L)'
;MTSEYAPAAWSGEGDRLRLSELAELADLSEAELLELVDCGALTPAEDTPGQWVFGLASLTVARTARRLREDFELEPHGAALLLVFVERIRRLEEELRDLRARLPR
;
A
#
# COMPACT_ATOMS: atom_id res chain seq x y z
N MET A 1 -12.24 -2.90 18.37
CA MET A 1 -12.20 -3.35 18.03
C MET A 1 -11.95 -3.33 17.51
N THR A 2 -11.57 -3.01 17.59
CA THR A 2 -11.44 -3.13 17.19
C THR A 2 -11.06 -3.13 16.81
N SER A 3 -10.76 -2.78 16.88
CA SER A 3 -10.57 -2.97 16.72
C SER A 3 -10.39 -3.22 16.73
N GLU A 4 -10.79 -2.99 16.96
CA GLU A 4 -10.51 -3.49 17.11
C GLU A 4 -9.87 -4.11 16.72
N TYR A 5 -10.16 -3.95 16.83
CA TYR A 5 -9.32 -4.63 16.27
C TYR A 5 -7.87 -4.65 16.64
N ALA A 6 -7.41 -5.39 17.29
CA ALA A 6 -6.11 -5.77 17.62
C ALA A 6 -5.04 -4.70 17.80
N PRO A 7 -5.33 -3.58 18.38
CA PRO A 7 -4.26 -2.58 18.51
C PRO A 7 -3.06 -3.07 19.32
N ALA A 8 -3.30 -3.85 20.36
CA ALA A 8 -2.18 -4.30 21.18
C ALA A 8 -1.24 -5.18 20.40
N ALA A 9 -1.78 -6.01 19.51
CA ALA A 9 -0.95 -6.88 18.70
C ALA A 9 -0.14 -6.09 17.66
N TRP A 10 -0.49 -4.84 17.45
CA TRP A 10 0.14 -4.04 16.42
C TRP A 10 1.06 -2.97 16.96
N SER A 11 1.14 -2.80 18.28
CA SER A 11 2.00 -1.77 18.83
C SER A 11 3.45 -2.24 18.77
N GLY A 12 4.35 -1.29 18.59
CA GLY A 12 5.75 -1.61 18.47
C GLY A 12 6.00 -2.54 17.32
N GLU A 13 6.37 -3.74 17.61
CA GLU A 13 6.63 -4.73 16.58
C GLU A 13 5.38 -5.14 15.85
N GLY A 14 4.22 -4.96 16.48
CA GLY A 14 2.97 -5.26 15.81
C GLY A 14 2.66 -4.37 14.64
N ASP A 15 3.37 -3.24 14.50
CA ASP A 15 3.23 -2.40 13.33
C ASP A 15 3.86 -3.00 12.10
N ARG A 16 4.53 -4.12 12.25
CA ARG A 16 5.27 -4.75 11.17
C ARG A 16 4.56 -6.01 10.74
N LEU A 17 4.43 -6.16 9.44
CA LEU A 17 3.76 -7.30 8.85
C LEU A 17 4.73 -8.02 7.94
N ARG A 18 4.74 -9.35 8.04
CA ARG A 18 5.45 -10.16 7.09
C ARG A 18 4.65 -10.25 5.81
N LEU A 19 5.31 -10.67 4.73
CA LEU A 19 4.64 -10.79 3.44
C LEU A 19 3.40 -11.66 3.53
N SER A 20 3.50 -12.80 4.23
CA SER A 20 2.37 -13.72 4.34
C SER A 20 1.22 -13.10 5.13
N GLU A 21 1.54 -12.32 6.15
CA GLU A 21 0.52 -11.66 6.94
C GLU A 21 -0.19 -10.57 6.15
N LEU A 22 0.60 -9.81 5.40
CA LEU A 22 0.03 -8.76 4.56
C LEU A 22 -0.87 -9.37 3.50
N ALA A 23 -0.44 -10.47 2.90
CA ALA A 23 -1.23 -11.17 1.89
C ALA A 23 -2.59 -11.60 2.45
N GLU A 24 -2.55 -12.16 3.64
CA GLU A 24 -3.77 -12.63 4.28
C GLU A 24 -4.71 -11.49 4.62
N LEU A 25 -4.18 -10.44 5.21
CA LEU A 25 -5.00 -9.30 5.62
C LEU A 25 -5.57 -8.51 4.44
N ALA A 26 -4.82 -8.43 3.36
CA ALA A 26 -5.26 -7.69 2.18
C ALA A 26 -6.04 -8.55 1.21
N ASP A 27 -6.06 -9.86 1.43
CA ASP A 27 -6.73 -10.80 0.55
C ASP A 27 -6.12 -10.75 -0.85
N LEU A 28 -4.80 -10.74 -0.88
CA LEU A 28 -4.02 -10.81 -2.12
C LEU A 28 -3.08 -11.98 -2.02
N SER A 29 -2.67 -12.51 -3.17
CA SER A 29 -1.62 -13.53 -3.16
C SER A 29 -0.26 -12.86 -2.92
N GLU A 30 0.71 -13.65 -2.49
CA GLU A 30 2.05 -13.13 -2.33
C GLU A 30 2.64 -12.68 -3.66
N ALA A 31 2.28 -13.38 -4.74
CA ALA A 31 2.74 -12.98 -6.07
C ALA A 31 2.21 -11.60 -6.44
N GLU A 32 0.96 -11.31 -6.09
CA GLU A 32 0.40 -9.99 -6.35
C GLU A 32 1.11 -8.91 -5.54
N LEU A 33 1.45 -9.24 -4.29
CA LEU A 33 2.21 -8.28 -3.47
C LEU A 33 3.59 -8.03 -4.03
N LEU A 34 4.23 -9.07 -4.55
CA LEU A 34 5.54 -8.92 -5.18
C LEU A 34 5.47 -8.00 -6.40
N GLU A 35 4.39 -8.08 -7.15
CA GLU A 35 4.17 -7.16 -8.25
C GLU A 35 4.10 -5.72 -7.76
N LEU A 36 3.42 -5.49 -6.63
CA LEU A 36 3.32 -4.16 -6.06
C LEU A 36 4.68 -3.63 -5.62
N VAL A 37 5.51 -4.52 -5.07
CA VAL A 37 6.87 -4.14 -4.70
C VAL A 37 7.70 -3.81 -5.94
N ASP A 38 7.57 -4.65 -6.96
CA ASP A 38 8.35 -4.46 -8.19
C ASP A 38 8.08 -3.12 -8.86
N CYS A 39 6.83 -2.68 -8.87
CA CYS A 39 6.53 -1.42 -9.54
C CYS A 39 6.58 -0.23 -8.58
N GLY A 40 7.05 -0.44 -7.36
CA GLY A 40 7.27 0.65 -6.43
C GLY A 40 6.04 1.11 -5.66
N ALA A 41 4.93 0.39 -5.78
CA ALA A 41 3.72 0.75 -5.04
C ALA A 41 3.85 0.41 -3.57
N LEU A 42 4.60 -0.64 -3.25
CA LEU A 42 4.88 -1.04 -1.88
C LEU A 42 6.38 -0.98 -1.66
N THR A 43 6.77 -0.47 -0.50
CA THR A 43 8.18 -0.43 -0.10
C THR A 43 8.30 -1.16 1.23
N PRO A 44 9.07 -2.25 1.28
CA PRO A 44 9.27 -2.93 2.56
C PRO A 44 9.95 -2.00 3.55
N ALA A 45 9.56 -2.10 4.80
CA ALA A 45 10.21 -1.35 5.86
C ALA A 45 11.62 -1.86 6.09
N GLU A 46 11.80 -3.18 5.90
CA GLU A 46 13.13 -3.78 5.95
C GLU A 46 13.29 -4.63 4.71
N ASP A 47 14.38 -4.38 4.01
CA ASP A 47 14.62 -4.97 2.70
C ASP A 47 15.67 -6.07 2.79
N THR A 48 15.40 -7.05 3.64
CA THR A 48 16.24 -8.23 3.71
C THR A 48 15.58 -9.30 2.85
N PRO A 49 16.26 -9.77 1.81
CA PRO A 49 15.65 -10.77 0.93
C PRO A 49 15.16 -11.97 1.72
N GLY A 50 13.92 -12.38 1.43
CA GLY A 50 13.32 -13.50 2.12
C GLY A 50 12.72 -13.17 3.46
N GLN A 51 12.93 -11.95 3.92
CA GLN A 51 12.42 -11.53 5.23
C GLN A 51 11.86 -10.11 5.17
N TRP A 52 11.15 -9.83 4.10
CA TRP A 52 10.56 -8.50 3.96
C TRP A 52 9.53 -8.25 5.06
N VAL A 53 9.59 -7.05 5.60
CA VAL A 53 8.67 -6.58 6.62
C VAL A 53 8.05 -5.29 6.12
N PHE A 54 6.75 -5.18 6.30
CA PHE A 54 5.99 -4.01 5.81
C PHE A 54 5.37 -3.29 6.99
N GLY A 55 5.26 -1.98 6.88
CA GLY A 55 4.52 -1.20 7.85
C GLY A 55 3.03 -1.28 7.60
N LEU A 56 2.26 -0.79 8.57
CA LEU A 56 0.80 -0.82 8.44
C LEU A 56 0.29 0.01 7.25
N ALA A 57 1.01 1.04 6.86
CA ALA A 57 0.61 1.84 5.70
C ALA A 57 0.52 0.97 4.45
N SER A 58 1.33 -0.08 4.37
CA SER A 58 1.29 -0.98 3.23
C SER A 58 -0.02 -1.73 3.13
N LEU A 59 -0.70 -1.96 4.25
CA LEU A 59 -1.99 -2.64 4.23
C LEU A 59 -3.02 -1.82 3.48
N THR A 60 -3.05 -0.51 3.70
CA THR A 60 -3.97 0.36 2.98
C THR A 60 -3.68 0.34 1.48
N VAL A 61 -2.40 0.39 1.11
CA VAL A 61 -2.01 0.33 -0.29
C VAL A 61 -2.43 -1.00 -0.91
N ALA A 62 -2.17 -2.09 -0.20
CA ALA A 62 -2.50 -3.42 -0.72
C ALA A 62 -4.01 -3.58 -0.90
N ARG A 63 -4.79 -3.08 0.06
CA ARG A 63 -6.24 -3.15 -0.05
C ARG A 63 -6.78 -2.30 -1.19
N THR A 64 -6.15 -1.16 -1.42
CA THR A 64 -6.52 -0.32 -2.56
C THR A 64 -6.23 -1.04 -3.86
N ALA A 65 -5.09 -1.71 -3.95
CA ALA A 65 -4.73 -2.47 -5.15
C ALA A 65 -5.75 -3.58 -5.41
N ARG A 66 -6.16 -4.27 -4.36
CA ARG A 66 -7.16 -5.33 -4.51
C ARG A 66 -8.48 -4.77 -5.02
N ARG A 67 -8.89 -3.64 -4.46
CA ARG A 67 -10.14 -3.02 -4.90
C ARG A 67 -10.09 -2.60 -6.36
N LEU A 68 -8.97 -2.01 -6.77
CA LEU A 68 -8.80 -1.60 -8.16
C LEU A 68 -8.83 -2.80 -9.09
N ARG A 69 -8.15 -3.87 -8.68
CA ARG A 69 -8.15 -5.09 -9.48
C ARG A 69 -9.57 -5.61 -9.69
N GLU A 70 -10.37 -5.64 -8.63
CA GLU A 70 -11.71 -6.18 -8.71
C GLU A 70 -12.67 -5.24 -9.41
N ASP A 71 -12.61 -3.96 -9.10
CA ASP A 71 -13.55 -3.01 -9.66
C ASP A 71 -13.38 -2.84 -11.16
N PHE A 72 -12.15 -2.95 -11.64
CA PHE A 72 -11.85 -2.75 -13.05
C PHE A 72 -11.46 -4.05 -13.75
N GLU A 73 -11.56 -5.16 -13.05
CA GLU A 73 -11.25 -6.49 -13.60
C GLU A 73 -9.86 -6.53 -14.24
N LEU A 74 -8.88 -6.01 -13.51
CA LEU A 74 -7.52 -5.93 -14.00
C LEU A 74 -6.71 -7.14 -13.56
N GLU A 75 -5.70 -7.48 -14.37
CA GLU A 75 -4.70 -8.43 -13.91
C GLU A 75 -3.85 -7.77 -12.82
N PRO A 76 -3.17 -8.56 -11.99
CA PRO A 76 -2.39 -8.00 -10.89
C PRO A 76 -1.38 -6.94 -11.33
N HIS A 77 -0.70 -7.16 -12.45
CA HIS A 77 0.27 -6.18 -12.93
C HIS A 77 -0.40 -4.87 -13.32
N GLY A 78 -1.55 -4.97 -13.99
CA GLY A 78 -2.31 -3.78 -14.37
C GLY A 78 -2.81 -3.02 -13.15
N ALA A 79 -3.29 -3.74 -12.14
CA ALA A 79 -3.75 -3.11 -10.92
C ALA A 79 -2.60 -2.38 -10.22
N ALA A 80 -1.42 -3.00 -10.21
CA ALA A 80 -0.25 -2.38 -9.59
C ALA A 80 0.13 -1.09 -10.29
N LEU A 81 0.14 -1.10 -11.62
CA LEU A 81 0.47 0.09 -12.38
C LEU A 81 -0.56 1.19 -12.18
N LEU A 82 -1.83 0.82 -12.18
CA LEU A 82 -2.88 1.80 -11.95
C LEU A 82 -2.72 2.47 -10.59
N LEU A 83 -2.39 1.66 -9.58
CA LEU A 83 -2.18 2.20 -8.25
C LEU A 83 -1.03 3.20 -8.22
N VAL A 84 0.07 2.88 -8.90
CA VAL A 84 1.21 3.79 -8.96
C VAL A 84 0.79 5.12 -9.56
N PHE A 85 0.03 5.09 -10.66
CA PHE A 85 -0.41 6.33 -11.31
C PHE A 85 -1.40 7.10 -10.44
N VAL A 86 -2.31 6.42 -9.76
CA VAL A 86 -3.27 7.08 -8.87
C VAL A 86 -2.54 7.79 -7.73
N GLU A 87 -1.55 7.11 -7.14
CA GLU A 87 -0.78 7.71 -6.06
C GLU A 87 0.01 8.91 -6.56
N ARG A 88 0.54 8.83 -7.77
CA ARG A 88 1.26 9.96 -8.34
C ARG A 88 0.35 11.14 -8.59
N ILE A 89 -0.85 10.89 -9.09
CA ILE A 89 -1.83 11.94 -9.31
C ILE A 89 -2.17 12.62 -8.00
N ARG A 90 -2.42 11.85 -6.95
CA ARG A 90 -2.73 12.41 -5.64
C ARG A 90 -1.61 13.30 -5.14
N ARG A 91 -0.38 12.86 -5.29
CA ARG A 91 0.77 13.65 -4.85
C ARG A 91 0.86 14.96 -5.62
N LEU A 92 0.66 14.89 -6.92
CA LEU A 92 0.72 16.09 -7.74
C LEU A 92 -0.41 17.05 -7.39
N GLU A 93 -1.59 16.52 -7.10
CA GLU A 93 -2.71 17.36 -6.68
C GLU A 93 -2.41 18.07 -5.36
N GLU A 94 -1.77 17.36 -4.43
CA GLU A 94 -1.41 17.95 -3.15
C GLU A 94 -0.37 19.05 -3.35
N GLU A 95 0.62 18.79 -4.19
CA GLU A 95 1.64 19.79 -4.48
C GLU A 95 1.03 21.01 -5.12
N LEU A 96 0.07 20.82 -6.00
CA LEU A 96 -0.60 21.91 -6.67
C LEU A 96 -1.39 22.76 -5.67
N ARG A 97 -2.10 22.09 -4.76
CA ARG A 97 -2.82 22.82 -3.71
C ARG A 97 -1.88 23.63 -2.84
N ASP A 98 -0.75 23.03 -2.49
CA ASP A 98 0.24 23.73 -1.66
C ASP A 98 0.78 24.96 -2.38
N LEU A 99 1.10 24.81 -3.66
CA LEU A 99 1.60 25.94 -4.44
C LEU A 99 0.57 27.04 -4.56
N ARG A 100 -0.68 26.67 -4.81
CA ARG A 100 -1.75 27.67 -4.90
C ARG A 100 -1.97 28.41 -3.60
N ALA A 101 -1.82 27.71 -2.49
CA ALA A 101 -1.98 28.32 -1.17
C ALA A 101 -0.88 29.35 -0.90
N ARG A 102 0.25 29.23 -1.58
CA ARG A 102 1.37 30.17 -1.39
C ARG A 102 1.34 31.35 -2.31
N LEU A 103 0.44 31.33 -3.29
CA LEU A 103 0.37 32.43 -4.23
C LEU A 103 -0.27 33.66 -3.55
N PRO A 104 0.27 34.85 -3.81
CA PRO A 104 -0.35 36.05 -3.29
C PRO A 104 -1.67 36.30 -3.97
N ARG A 105 -2.53 37.03 -3.29
CA ARG A 105 -3.86 37.34 -3.82
C ARG A 105 -3.88 38.68 -4.51
#